data_e7230e54f722f63e6d9bdea6307c0834
#
_entry.id   e7230e54f722f63e6d9bdea6307c0834
#
_cell.length_a   1.000
_cell.length_b   1.000
_cell.length_c   1.000
_cell.angle_alpha   90.00
_cell.angle_beta   90.00
_cell.angle_gamma   90.00
#
_symmetry.space_group_name_H-M   'P 1'
#
loop_
_entity.id
_entity.type
_entity.pdbx_description
1 polymer ?
#
loop_
_entity_poly.entity_id
_entity_poly.type
_entity_poly.pdbx_seq_one_letter_code
_entity_poly.pdbx_strand_id
1 'polypeptide(L)'
;MNFKLLIGASIVLYSLFAQSAFAAEKNIIFKNERGSILEINILPDHKIEGYFTTAVASKTCPQAINQKRPITGYMTGNTLSFSVVYPMCESVLSVSGHFDKDQKTIDAISILNKQANDIAHEGPGARFIGHDSYKRIG
;
A
#
# COMPACT_ATOMS: atom_id res chain seq x y z
N MET A 1 -11.91 -30.87 -68.01
CA MET A 1 -11.83 -29.60 -67.26
C MET A 1 -11.83 -29.88 -65.75
N ASN A 2 -10.67 -29.87 -65.15
CA ASN A 2 -10.53 -30.16 -63.76
C ASN A 2 -10.36 -28.80 -62.97
N PHE A 3 -11.38 -28.36 -62.31
CA PHE A 3 -11.27 -27.26 -61.37
C PHE A 3 -10.72 -27.81 -60.06
N LYS A 4 -9.43 -27.53 -59.79
CA LYS A 4 -8.86 -27.76 -58.46
C LYS A 4 -9.18 -26.56 -57.59
N LEU A 5 -10.12 -26.77 -56.65
CA LEU A 5 -10.42 -25.81 -55.61
C LEU A 5 -9.28 -25.85 -54.59
N LEU A 6 -8.46 -24.82 -54.57
CA LEU A 6 -7.46 -24.61 -53.53
C LEU A 6 -8.18 -23.96 -52.34
N ILE A 7 -8.46 -24.76 -51.33
CA ILE A 7 -8.91 -24.25 -50.03
C ILE A 7 -7.67 -23.78 -49.27
N GLY A 8 -7.47 -22.47 -49.27
CA GLY A 8 -6.46 -21.84 -48.44
C GLY A 8 -6.93 -21.83 -46.99
N ALA A 9 -6.36 -22.68 -46.15
CA ALA A 9 -6.57 -22.65 -44.75
C ALA A 9 -5.81 -21.43 -44.19
N SER A 10 -6.54 -20.35 -43.89
CA SER A 10 -6.02 -19.23 -43.07
C SER A 10 -5.89 -19.70 -41.63
N ILE A 11 -4.67 -20.03 -41.24
CA ILE A 11 -4.35 -20.22 -39.81
C ILE A 11 -4.28 -18.83 -39.17
N VAL A 12 -5.36 -18.44 -38.51
CA VAL A 12 -5.35 -17.27 -37.63
C VAL A 12 -4.59 -17.67 -36.39
N LEU A 13 -3.32 -17.28 -36.30
CA LEU A 13 -2.57 -17.34 -35.07
C LEU A 13 -3.19 -16.30 -34.10
N TYR A 14 -4.06 -16.78 -33.23
CA TYR A 14 -4.39 -16.01 -32.02
C TYR A 14 -3.15 -16.06 -31.13
N SER A 15 -2.36 -15.00 -31.14
CA SER A 15 -1.39 -14.75 -30.10
C SER A 15 -2.18 -14.46 -28.84
N LEU A 16 -2.31 -15.47 -28.01
CA LEU A 16 -2.71 -15.34 -26.63
C LEU A 16 -1.62 -14.51 -25.94
N PHE A 17 -1.82 -13.20 -25.88
CA PHE A 17 -1.13 -12.38 -24.91
C PHE A 17 -1.62 -12.86 -23.55
N ALA A 18 -0.85 -13.76 -22.94
CA ALA A 18 -0.99 -14.05 -21.52
C ALA A 18 -0.67 -12.74 -20.80
N GLN A 19 -1.70 -11.93 -20.54
CA GLN A 19 -1.60 -10.91 -19.52
C GLN A 19 -1.34 -11.70 -18.23
N SER A 20 -0.10 -11.60 -17.72
CA SER A 20 0.18 -12.04 -16.36
C SER A 20 -0.67 -11.17 -15.45
N ALA A 21 -1.87 -11.66 -15.15
CA ALA A 21 -2.66 -11.12 -14.05
C ALA A 21 -1.80 -11.30 -12.81
N PHE A 22 -1.33 -10.20 -12.19
CA PHE A 22 -0.79 -10.26 -10.85
C PHE A 22 -1.87 -10.91 -10.00
N ALA A 23 -1.61 -12.16 -9.57
CA ALA A 23 -2.50 -12.82 -8.63
C ALA A 23 -2.60 -11.91 -7.40
N ALA A 24 -3.83 -11.58 -6.98
CA ALA A 24 -4.06 -10.80 -5.78
C ALA A 24 -3.37 -11.51 -4.61
N GLU A 25 -2.34 -10.88 -4.04
CA GLU A 25 -1.69 -11.40 -2.83
C GLU A 25 -2.43 -10.86 -1.62
N LYS A 26 -2.78 -11.75 -0.70
CA LYS A 26 -3.54 -11.42 0.51
C LYS A 26 -2.72 -11.68 1.77
N ASN A 27 -2.90 -10.81 2.75
CA ASN A 27 -2.32 -10.94 4.08
C ASN A 27 -0.78 -11.00 4.07
N ILE A 28 -0.16 -10.10 3.32
CA ILE A 28 1.27 -9.89 3.44
C ILE A 28 1.50 -9.03 4.68
N ILE A 29 2.31 -9.51 5.60
CA ILE A 29 2.48 -8.87 6.91
C ILE A 29 3.90 -8.36 7.05
N PHE A 30 4.01 -7.08 7.42
CA PHE A 30 5.26 -6.38 7.70
C PHE A 30 5.26 -5.83 9.12
N LYS A 31 6.44 -5.68 9.68
CA LYS A 31 6.66 -5.03 10.97
C LYS A 31 7.76 -4.00 10.84
N ASN A 32 7.52 -2.79 11.36
CA ASN A 32 8.56 -1.76 11.38
C ASN A 32 9.42 -1.85 12.65
N GLU A 33 10.47 -1.02 12.71
CA GLU A 33 11.42 -0.98 13.82
C GLU A 33 10.80 -0.53 15.15
N ARG A 34 9.65 0.12 15.11
CA ARG A 34 8.90 0.55 16.30
C ARG A 34 7.92 -0.49 16.81
N GLY A 35 7.74 -1.57 16.05
CA GLY A 35 6.82 -2.65 16.37
C GLY A 35 5.44 -2.54 15.75
N SER A 36 5.16 -1.52 14.96
CA SER A 36 3.88 -1.38 14.24
C SER A 36 3.76 -2.44 13.16
N ILE A 37 2.54 -2.95 12.97
CA ILE A 37 2.22 -4.03 12.02
C ILE A 37 1.43 -3.47 10.86
N LEU A 38 1.88 -3.80 9.65
CA LEU A 38 1.20 -3.48 8.40
C LEU A 38 0.77 -4.77 7.72
N GLU A 39 -0.54 -4.95 7.54
CA GLU A 39 -1.13 -6.05 6.80
C GLU A 39 -1.60 -5.50 5.44
N ILE A 40 -1.12 -6.08 4.35
CA ILE A 40 -1.42 -5.62 2.99
C ILE A 40 -2.12 -6.73 2.22
N ASN A 41 -3.23 -6.38 1.57
CA ASN A 41 -3.85 -7.14 0.50
C ASN A 41 -3.64 -6.37 -0.80
N ILE A 42 -2.97 -6.99 -1.75
CA ILE A 42 -2.77 -6.43 -3.09
C ILE A 42 -3.97 -6.82 -3.95
N LEU A 43 -4.66 -5.83 -4.46
CA LEU A 43 -5.86 -5.96 -5.27
C LEU A 43 -5.57 -5.65 -6.75
N PRO A 44 -6.48 -6.04 -7.68
CA PRO A 44 -6.44 -5.54 -9.05
C PRO A 44 -6.48 -4.00 -9.11
N ASP A 45 -6.10 -3.43 -10.26
CA ASP A 45 -6.13 -1.98 -10.53
C ASP A 45 -5.20 -1.14 -9.64
N HIS A 46 -4.04 -1.71 -9.27
CA HIS A 46 -3.02 -1.02 -8.48
C HIS A 46 -3.48 -0.60 -7.09
N LYS A 47 -4.53 -1.21 -6.57
CA LYS A 47 -5.06 -0.90 -5.23
C LYS A 47 -4.46 -1.79 -4.18
N ILE A 48 -4.28 -1.22 -3.00
CA ILE A 48 -3.99 -1.97 -1.78
C ILE A 48 -5.02 -1.63 -0.71
N GLU A 49 -5.36 -2.61 0.10
CA GLU A 49 -6.13 -2.47 1.32
C GLU A 49 -5.53 -3.35 2.41
N GLY A 50 -6.06 -3.28 3.60
CA GLY A 50 -5.61 -4.06 4.73
C GLY A 50 -5.73 -3.28 6.01
N TYR A 51 -4.75 -3.47 6.91
CA TYR A 51 -4.80 -2.88 8.24
C TYR A 51 -3.42 -2.40 8.69
N PHE A 52 -3.43 -1.36 9.50
CA PHE A 52 -2.26 -0.88 10.21
C PHE A 52 -2.55 -0.87 11.71
N THR A 53 -1.66 -1.46 12.49
CA THR A 53 -1.74 -1.48 13.95
C THR A 53 -0.52 -0.76 14.51
N THR A 54 -0.69 0.45 15.01
CA THR A 54 0.42 1.24 15.52
C THR A 54 0.85 0.76 16.89
N ALA A 55 2.17 0.60 17.09
CA ALA A 55 2.76 0.34 18.40
C ALA A 55 3.11 1.63 19.14
N VAL A 56 3.08 2.76 18.46
CA VAL A 56 3.45 4.08 19.01
C VAL A 56 2.34 5.10 18.73
N ALA A 57 2.24 6.09 19.58
CA ALA A 57 1.30 7.20 19.43
C ALA A 57 1.88 8.48 20.01
N SER A 58 1.30 9.62 19.64
CA SER A 58 1.65 10.89 20.29
C SER A 58 1.20 10.92 21.74
N LYS A 59 1.87 11.72 22.57
CA LYS A 59 1.50 11.89 23.98
C LYS A 59 0.08 12.40 24.17
N THR A 60 -0.46 13.12 23.18
CA THR A 60 -1.82 13.70 23.21
C THR A 60 -2.90 12.71 22.79
N CYS A 61 -2.53 11.54 22.25
CA CYS A 61 -3.49 10.52 21.84
C CYS A 61 -2.95 9.09 22.08
N PRO A 62 -2.70 8.70 23.35
CA PRO A 62 -2.20 7.37 23.67
C PRO A 62 -3.19 6.25 23.33
N GLN A 63 -4.46 6.55 23.20
CA GLN A 63 -5.51 5.59 22.84
C GLN A 63 -5.38 5.04 21.42
N ALA A 64 -4.55 5.62 20.55
CA ALA A 64 -4.26 5.06 19.23
C ALA A 64 -3.42 3.79 19.29
N ILE A 65 -2.65 3.58 20.36
CA ILE A 65 -1.78 2.40 20.51
C ILE A 65 -2.60 1.12 20.42
N ASN A 66 -2.11 0.17 19.60
CA ASN A 66 -2.74 -1.13 19.33
C ASN A 66 -4.11 -1.08 18.64
N GLN A 67 -4.51 0.07 18.16
CA GLN A 67 -5.71 0.19 17.32
C GLN A 67 -5.42 -0.38 15.94
N LYS A 68 -6.20 -1.38 15.54
CA LYS A 68 -6.17 -1.95 14.19
C LYS A 68 -7.07 -1.12 13.28
N ARG A 69 -6.45 -0.31 12.42
CA ARG A 69 -7.16 0.62 11.55
C ARG A 69 -7.05 0.19 10.09
N PRO A 70 -8.14 0.31 9.29
CA PRO A 70 -8.08 0.00 7.87
C PRO A 70 -7.15 0.95 7.15
N ILE A 71 -6.46 0.42 6.13
CA ILE A 71 -5.69 1.21 5.18
C ILE A 71 -6.35 1.19 3.81
N THR A 72 -6.15 2.25 3.07
CA THR A 72 -6.43 2.34 1.65
C THR A 72 -5.25 2.97 0.95
N GLY A 73 -4.92 2.48 -0.24
CA GLY A 73 -3.80 3.02 -0.99
C GLY A 73 -3.62 2.38 -2.34
N TYR A 74 -2.45 2.60 -2.88
CA TYR A 74 -2.08 2.19 -4.22
C TYR A 74 -0.65 1.67 -4.27
N MET A 75 -0.37 0.80 -5.22
CA MET A 75 0.97 0.43 -5.59
C MET A 75 1.11 0.28 -7.10
N THR A 76 2.27 0.62 -7.61
CA THR A 76 2.66 0.34 -8.98
C THR A 76 4.17 0.14 -9.04
N GLY A 77 4.62 -0.88 -9.80
CA GLY A 77 6.03 -1.27 -9.74
C GLY A 77 6.45 -1.61 -8.32
N ASN A 78 7.52 -0.99 -7.84
CA ASN A 78 7.98 -1.14 -6.46
C ASN A 78 7.59 0.02 -5.53
N THR A 79 6.67 0.88 -5.97
CA THR A 79 6.21 2.02 -5.19
C THR A 79 4.87 1.73 -4.52
N LEU A 80 4.66 2.25 -3.34
CA LEU A 80 3.37 2.18 -2.64
C LEU A 80 3.10 3.46 -1.85
N SER A 81 1.80 3.70 -1.65
CA SER A 81 1.32 4.75 -0.76
C SER A 81 0.02 4.30 -0.12
N PHE A 82 -0.16 4.58 1.16
CA PHE A 82 -1.41 4.31 1.85
C PHE A 82 -1.70 5.34 2.93
N SER A 83 -2.94 5.40 3.36
CA SER A 83 -3.38 6.29 4.43
C SER A 83 -4.16 5.53 5.49
N VAL A 84 -4.04 6.02 6.72
CA VAL A 84 -4.74 5.52 7.91
C VAL A 84 -5.43 6.68 8.60
N VAL A 85 -6.71 6.53 8.91
CA VAL A 85 -7.48 7.54 9.64
C VAL A 85 -7.61 7.12 11.11
N TYR A 86 -7.29 8.03 12.00
CA TYR A 86 -7.47 7.90 13.46
C TYR A 86 -8.51 8.91 13.95
N PRO A 87 -9.82 8.59 13.87
CA PRO A 87 -10.87 9.54 14.26
C PRO A 87 -10.78 9.98 15.70
N MET A 88 -10.39 9.08 16.61
CA MET A 88 -10.21 9.37 18.03
C MET A 88 -9.09 10.38 18.32
N CYS A 89 -8.16 10.54 17.38
CA CYS A 89 -7.04 11.48 17.48
C CYS A 89 -7.18 12.66 16.53
N GLU A 90 -8.25 12.72 15.75
CA GLU A 90 -8.44 13.71 14.67
C GLU A 90 -7.18 13.83 13.80
N SER A 91 -6.64 12.67 13.36
CA SER A 91 -5.40 12.63 12.61
C SER A 91 -5.47 11.64 11.45
N VAL A 92 -4.62 11.92 10.45
CA VAL A 92 -4.40 11.06 9.28
C VAL A 92 -2.90 10.78 9.15
N LEU A 93 -2.57 9.50 9.05
CA LEU A 93 -1.23 9.03 8.73
C LEU A 93 -1.15 8.72 7.24
N SER A 94 -0.17 9.28 6.55
CA SER A 94 0.14 8.97 5.15
C SER A 94 1.53 8.35 5.10
N VAL A 95 1.65 7.23 4.38
CA VAL A 95 2.90 6.50 4.21
C VAL A 95 3.17 6.36 2.72
N SER A 96 4.39 6.66 2.31
CA SER A 96 4.82 6.54 0.92
C SER A 96 6.23 5.95 0.86
N GLY A 97 6.44 4.96 0.00
CA GLY A 97 7.73 4.30 -0.03
C GLY A 97 7.91 3.32 -1.17
N HIS A 98 8.91 2.46 -0.98
CA HIS A 98 9.35 1.47 -1.96
C HIS A 98 9.53 0.11 -1.33
N PHE A 99 9.11 -0.93 -2.06
CA PHE A 99 9.57 -2.29 -1.80
C PHE A 99 11.00 -2.48 -2.33
N ASP A 100 11.76 -3.34 -1.68
CA ASP A 100 12.99 -3.88 -2.25
C ASP A 100 12.68 -4.89 -3.37
N LYS A 101 13.73 -5.37 -4.05
CA LYS A 101 13.58 -6.30 -5.18
C LYS A 101 12.86 -7.60 -4.81
N ASP A 102 13.06 -8.07 -3.57
CA ASP A 102 12.50 -9.34 -3.09
C ASP A 102 11.14 -9.16 -2.42
N GLN A 103 10.64 -7.91 -2.32
CA GLN A 103 9.41 -7.55 -1.59
C GLN A 103 9.42 -8.00 -0.12
N LYS A 104 10.60 -8.04 0.49
CA LYS A 104 10.79 -8.41 1.90
C LYS A 104 10.90 -7.22 2.82
N THR A 105 11.25 -6.07 2.27
CA THR A 105 11.37 -4.82 3.03
C THR A 105 10.64 -3.69 2.32
N ILE A 106 10.20 -2.72 3.12
CA ILE A 106 9.66 -1.45 2.63
C ILE A 106 10.46 -0.34 3.29
N ASP A 107 10.97 0.58 2.48
CA ASP A 107 11.56 1.83 2.92
C ASP A 107 10.57 2.96 2.68
N ALA A 108 10.14 3.66 3.72
CA ALA A 108 9.03 4.60 3.63
C ALA A 108 9.23 5.86 4.45
N ILE A 109 8.59 6.92 3.98
CA ILE A 109 8.37 8.16 4.73
C ILE A 109 6.94 8.17 5.24
N SER A 110 6.78 8.49 6.51
CA SER A 110 5.49 8.64 7.17
C SER A 110 5.23 10.10 7.50
N ILE A 111 4.02 10.55 7.25
CA ILE A 111 3.57 11.90 7.61
C ILE A 111 2.28 11.75 8.39
N LEU A 112 2.29 12.13 9.65
CA LEU A 112 1.10 12.24 10.49
C LEU A 112 0.68 13.70 10.56
N ASN A 113 -0.54 13.99 10.10
CA ASN A 113 -1.16 15.29 10.25
C ASN A 113 -2.28 15.20 11.29
N LYS A 114 -2.28 16.10 12.25
CA LYS A 114 -3.28 16.22 13.31
C LYS A 114 -4.13 17.46 13.09
N GLN A 115 -5.36 17.45 13.62
CA GLN A 115 -6.20 18.63 13.69
C GLN A 115 -5.42 19.83 14.23
N ALA A 116 -5.52 20.95 13.56
CA ALA A 116 -4.97 22.24 13.99
C ALA A 116 -6.06 23.32 13.91
N ASN A 117 -6.25 24.06 14.98
CA ASN A 117 -7.22 25.17 15.01
C ASN A 117 -6.71 26.40 14.27
N ASP A 118 -5.41 26.62 14.31
CA ASP A 118 -4.73 27.72 13.62
C ASP A 118 -3.49 27.16 12.91
N ILE A 119 -3.66 26.79 11.65
CA ILE A 119 -2.61 26.15 10.87
C ILE A 119 -1.41 27.08 10.65
N ALA A 120 -1.60 28.37 10.66
CA ALA A 120 -0.52 29.34 10.49
C ALA A 120 0.46 29.33 11.66
N HIS A 121 -0.04 29.08 12.89
CA HIS A 121 0.75 29.04 14.12
C HIS A 121 1.05 27.62 14.60
N GLU A 122 0.12 26.69 14.42
CA GLU A 122 0.23 25.31 14.93
C GLU A 122 0.75 24.31 13.91
N GLY A 123 0.84 24.68 12.63
CA GLY A 123 1.17 23.76 11.53
C GLY A 123 2.37 22.85 11.79
N PRO A 124 3.54 23.37 12.23
CA PRO A 124 4.70 22.52 12.53
C PRO A 124 4.47 21.56 13.69
N GLY A 125 3.74 21.97 14.73
CA GLY A 125 3.40 21.13 15.88
C GLY A 125 2.29 20.10 15.60
N ALA A 126 1.49 20.33 14.55
CA ALA A 126 0.41 19.43 14.14
C ALA A 126 0.88 18.37 13.12
N ARG A 127 2.15 18.35 12.76
CA ARG A 127 2.71 17.45 11.77
C ARG A 127 3.95 16.75 12.29
N PHE A 128 4.01 15.44 12.06
CA PHE A 128 5.18 14.62 12.32
C PHE A 128 5.61 13.95 11.01
N ILE A 129 6.90 14.02 10.73
CA ILE A 129 7.51 13.37 9.59
C ILE A 129 8.51 12.36 10.12
N GLY A 130 8.39 11.11 9.68
CA GLY A 130 9.27 10.03 10.08
C GLY A 130 9.74 9.20 8.89
N HIS A 131 10.82 8.47 9.11
CA HIS A 131 11.32 7.44 8.22
C HIS A 131 11.10 6.09 8.88
N ASP A 132 10.50 5.16 8.15
CA ASP A 132 10.20 3.82 8.64
C ASP A 132 10.75 2.76 7.70
N SER A 133 11.29 1.72 8.28
CA SER A 133 11.72 0.50 7.59
C SER A 133 10.87 -0.66 8.07
N TYR A 134 10.22 -1.33 7.12
CA TYR A 134 9.36 -2.48 7.40
C TYR A 134 10.04 -3.75 6.91
N LYS A 135 9.93 -4.82 7.69
CA LYS A 135 10.38 -6.16 7.32
C LYS A 135 9.20 -7.11 7.25
N ARG A 136 9.15 -7.92 6.20
CA ARG A 136 8.13 -8.94 6.05
C ARG A 136 8.28 -10.00 7.12
N ILE A 137 7.17 -10.36 7.78
CA ILE A 137 7.09 -11.38 8.82
C ILE A 137 6.07 -12.48 8.51
N GLY A 138 5.27 -12.29 7.49
CA GLY A 138 4.26 -13.25 7.09
C GLY A 138 3.69 -13.05 5.69
#